data_d1c5f379df1880617e3f457f561e7100
#
_entry.id   d1c5f379df1880617e3f457f561e7100
#
_cell.length_a   1.000
_cell.length_b   1.000
_cell.length_c   1.000
_cell.angle_alpha   90.00
_cell.angle_beta   90.00
_cell.angle_gamma   90.00
#
_symmetry.space_group_name_H-M   'P 1'
#
loop_
_entity.id
_entity.type
_entity.pdbx_description
1 polymer ?
#
loop_
_entity_poly.entity_id
_entity_poly.type
_entity_poly.pdbx_seq_one_letter_code
_entity_poly.pdbx_strand_id
1 'polypeptide(L)'
;MRITGGRGVDVAIEALGTQATFEACLRVLRPAGTLSSLGVYSSDLKIPLGAFAAGLGDHKIVTTLCPGGKERMRRLMGVIASGRVDLKPMVTHRFKLDQIEEAYELFANQRDGVLKVAITP
;
A
#
# COMPACT_ATOMS: atom_id res chain seq x y z
N MET A 1 -3.75 -2.69 18.14
CA MET A 1 -3.41 -2.27 19.52
C MET A 1 -2.88 -3.42 20.39
N ARG A 2 -3.35 -4.66 20.24
CA ARG A 2 -2.87 -5.82 21.03
C ARG A 2 -1.36 -6.06 20.91
N ILE A 3 -0.78 -5.96 19.70
CA ILE A 3 0.65 -6.19 19.44
C ILE A 3 1.56 -5.16 20.11
N THR A 4 1.07 -3.93 20.31
CA THR A 4 1.86 -2.82 20.88
C THR A 4 1.53 -2.55 22.35
N GLY A 5 0.81 -3.47 23.04
CA GLY A 5 0.38 -3.27 24.41
C GLY A 5 -0.50 -2.03 24.62
N GLY A 6 -1.25 -1.61 23.60
CA GLY A 6 -2.10 -0.43 23.65
C GLY A 6 -1.43 0.88 23.24
N ARG A 7 -0.09 0.93 23.14
CA ARG A 7 0.67 2.15 22.82
C ARG A 7 0.34 2.74 21.42
N GLY A 8 0.06 1.89 20.45
CA GLY A 8 0.00 2.24 19.04
C GLY A 8 1.34 2.10 18.33
N VAL A 9 1.35 2.29 17.01
CA VAL A 9 2.54 2.16 16.16
C VAL A 9 3.23 3.51 15.92
N ASP A 10 4.52 3.50 15.69
CA ASP A 10 5.30 4.70 15.40
C ASP A 10 5.02 5.24 13.99
N VAL A 11 4.82 4.32 13.03
CA VAL A 11 4.55 4.62 11.63
C VAL A 11 3.45 3.69 11.12
N ALA A 12 2.49 4.27 10.42
CA ALA A 12 1.50 3.52 9.63
C ALA A 12 1.65 3.91 8.16
N ILE A 13 1.62 2.91 7.27
CA ILE A 13 1.73 3.12 5.81
C ILE A 13 0.38 2.85 5.18
N GLU A 14 -0.18 3.86 4.53
CA GLU A 14 -1.39 3.77 3.72
C GLU A 14 -0.99 3.69 2.24
N ALA A 15 -1.38 2.62 1.55
CA ALA A 15 -0.95 2.33 0.19
C ALA A 15 -2.10 1.89 -0.75
N LEU A 16 -3.35 2.12 -0.36
CA LEU A 16 -4.53 1.78 -1.16
C LEU A 16 -5.23 3.02 -1.73
N GLY A 17 -5.37 4.08 -0.93
CA GLY A 17 -6.03 5.32 -1.36
C GLY A 17 -7.52 5.37 -1.06
N THR A 18 -7.98 4.84 0.06
CA THR A 18 -9.38 4.92 0.49
C THR A 18 -9.54 5.62 1.83
N GLN A 19 -10.73 6.21 2.06
CA GLN A 19 -11.09 6.80 3.35
C GLN A 19 -10.91 5.80 4.50
N ALA A 20 -11.34 4.56 4.30
CA ALA A 20 -11.32 3.53 5.34
C ALA A 20 -9.89 3.18 5.77
N THR A 21 -8.98 2.99 4.81
CA THR A 21 -7.58 2.65 5.10
C THR A 21 -6.82 3.84 5.68
N PHE A 22 -7.09 5.05 5.21
CA PHE A 22 -6.53 6.28 5.76
C PHE A 22 -6.90 6.45 7.24
N GLU A 23 -8.20 6.33 7.56
CA GLU A 23 -8.69 6.41 8.93
C GLU A 23 -8.14 5.29 9.81
N ALA A 24 -8.10 4.06 9.32
CA ALA A 24 -7.53 2.93 10.05
C ALA A 24 -6.05 3.17 10.40
N CYS A 25 -5.28 3.72 9.47
CA CYS A 25 -3.88 4.09 9.72
C CYS A 25 -3.75 5.16 10.80
N LEU A 26 -4.59 6.20 10.80
CA LEU A 26 -4.58 7.22 11.85
C LEU A 26 -4.91 6.63 13.22
N ARG A 27 -5.91 5.75 13.29
CA ARG A 27 -6.37 5.15 14.56
C ARG A 27 -5.36 4.24 15.24
N VAL A 28 -4.40 3.68 14.51
CA VAL A 28 -3.39 2.79 15.08
C VAL A 28 -2.11 3.52 15.50
N LEU A 29 -1.94 4.79 15.12
CA LEU A 29 -0.79 5.59 15.51
C LEU A 29 -0.78 5.86 17.02
N ARG A 30 0.43 5.84 17.59
CA ARG A 30 0.65 6.48 18.89
C ARG A 30 0.66 8.00 18.76
N PRO A 31 0.53 8.75 19.85
CA PRO A 31 0.82 10.18 19.83
C PRO A 31 2.21 10.47 19.23
N ALA A 32 2.34 11.52 18.46
CA ALA A 32 3.52 11.90 17.66
C ALA A 32 3.94 10.86 16.60
N GLY A 33 3.05 9.91 16.24
CA GLY A 33 3.28 8.95 15.17
C GLY A 33 3.15 9.57 13.77
N THR A 34 3.64 8.85 12.77
CA THR A 34 3.64 9.30 11.37
C THR A 34 2.75 8.41 10.51
N LEU A 35 1.80 9.01 9.80
CA LEU A 35 1.11 8.39 8.68
C LEU A 35 1.90 8.68 7.40
N SER A 36 2.40 7.64 6.75
CA SER A 36 2.99 7.72 5.40
C SER A 36 1.95 7.28 4.38
N SER A 37 1.39 8.24 3.64
CA SER A 37 0.35 7.97 2.65
C SER A 37 0.94 7.91 1.25
N LEU A 38 0.88 6.74 0.65
CA LEU A 38 1.34 6.43 -0.72
C LEU A 38 0.15 6.20 -1.66
N GLY A 39 -1.04 6.01 -1.10
CA GLY A 39 -2.27 5.76 -1.86
C GLY A 39 -2.66 6.95 -2.72
N VAL A 40 -3.33 6.66 -3.84
CA VAL A 40 -3.91 7.68 -4.73
C VAL A 40 -5.41 7.72 -4.46
N TYR A 41 -5.90 8.86 -4.00
CA TYR A 41 -7.30 9.05 -3.62
C TYR A 41 -8.09 9.62 -4.78
N SER A 42 -9.30 9.12 -4.98
CA SER A 42 -10.23 9.57 -6.02
C SER A 42 -11.39 10.41 -5.46
N SER A 43 -11.42 10.64 -4.15
CA SER A 43 -12.45 11.42 -3.45
C SER A 43 -11.87 12.18 -2.27
N ASP A 44 -12.63 13.11 -1.71
CA ASP A 44 -12.25 13.86 -0.54
C ASP A 44 -11.95 12.96 0.66
N LEU A 45 -10.90 13.30 1.40
CA LEU A 45 -10.58 12.68 2.67
C LEU A 45 -11.16 13.48 3.82
N LYS A 46 -11.76 12.77 4.77
CA LYS A 46 -12.21 13.33 6.05
C LYS A 46 -11.34 12.79 7.16
N ILE A 47 -10.96 13.66 8.08
CA ILE A 47 -10.24 13.27 9.29
C ILE A 47 -11.24 13.31 10.46
N PRO A 48 -11.80 12.15 10.86
CA PRO A 48 -12.73 12.09 11.98
C PRO A 48 -12.06 12.53 13.28
N LEU A 49 -12.78 13.26 14.12
CA LEU A 49 -12.27 13.81 15.38
C LEU A 49 -11.54 12.76 16.24
N GLY A 50 -12.14 11.56 16.37
CA GLY A 50 -11.54 10.48 17.16
C GLY A 50 -10.31 9.86 16.56
N ALA A 51 -10.19 9.81 15.21
CA ALA A 51 -8.99 9.34 14.53
C ALA A 51 -7.86 10.39 14.60
N PHE A 52 -8.24 11.66 14.65
CA PHE A 52 -7.32 12.80 14.80
C PHE A 52 -6.97 13.08 16.28
N ALA A 53 -7.45 12.27 17.22
CA ALA A 53 -7.29 12.47 18.65
C ALA A 53 -7.66 13.91 19.09
N ALA A 54 -8.71 14.46 18.50
CA ALA A 54 -9.17 15.84 18.72
C ALA A 54 -8.08 16.93 18.51
N GLY A 55 -7.09 16.65 17.64
CA GLY A 55 -5.95 17.53 17.42
C GLY A 55 -4.81 17.41 18.46
N LEU A 56 -4.97 16.52 19.43
CA LEU A 56 -3.98 16.34 20.51
C LEU A 56 -2.97 15.20 20.23
N GLY A 57 -3.11 14.53 19.09
CA GLY A 57 -2.26 13.38 18.74
C GLY A 57 -0.87 13.75 18.25
N ASP A 58 -0.60 15.02 17.93
CA ASP A 58 0.67 15.48 17.34
C ASP A 58 1.14 14.62 16.15
N HIS A 59 0.19 14.11 15.35
CA HIS A 59 0.47 13.23 14.24
C HIS A 59 1.09 13.97 13.05
N LYS A 60 2.02 13.32 12.39
CA LYS A 60 2.57 13.77 11.10
C LYS A 60 1.88 13.00 9.97
N ILE A 61 1.40 13.70 8.96
CA ILE A 61 0.87 13.10 7.73
C ILE A 61 1.82 13.47 6.60
N VAL A 62 2.45 12.46 6.01
CA VAL A 62 3.40 12.63 4.92
C VAL A 62 2.83 11.95 3.69
N THR A 63 2.71 12.69 2.61
CA THR A 63 2.30 12.16 1.31
C THR A 63 3.51 12.06 0.40
N THR A 64 3.59 10.97 -0.38
CA THR A 64 4.67 10.76 -1.31
C THR A 64 4.11 10.16 -2.59
N LEU A 65 4.48 10.74 -3.73
CA LEU A 65 4.28 10.09 -5.00
C LEU A 65 5.49 9.20 -5.31
N CYS A 66 5.25 7.97 -5.72
CA CYS A 66 6.32 7.08 -6.17
C CYS A 66 7.04 7.75 -7.37
N PRO A 67 8.29 8.19 -7.22
CA PRO A 67 8.98 8.84 -8.33
C PRO A 67 9.30 7.76 -9.38
N GLY A 68 8.70 7.91 -10.56
CA GLY A 68 8.92 7.05 -11.71
C GLY A 68 10.17 7.43 -12.51
N GLY A 69 10.26 6.92 -13.73
CA GLY A 69 11.26 7.28 -14.72
C GLY A 69 12.27 6.19 -15.02
N LYS A 70 12.87 6.32 -16.20
CA LYS A 70 13.76 5.32 -16.80
C LYS A 70 14.95 4.95 -15.91
N GLU A 71 15.60 5.95 -15.33
CA GLU A 71 16.79 5.72 -14.51
C GLU A 71 16.45 4.99 -13.20
N ARG A 72 15.33 5.31 -12.57
CA ARG A 72 14.90 4.60 -11.35
C ARG A 72 14.53 3.16 -11.66
N MET A 73 13.82 2.93 -12.76
CA MET A 73 13.51 1.57 -13.22
C MET A 73 14.79 0.77 -13.48
N ARG A 74 15.78 1.37 -14.15
CA ARG A 74 17.08 0.74 -14.39
C ARG A 74 17.77 0.32 -13.08
N ARG A 75 17.74 1.18 -12.06
CA ARG A 75 18.32 0.86 -10.73
C ARG A 75 17.58 -0.28 -10.05
N LEU A 76 16.25 -0.28 -10.07
CA LEU A 76 15.45 -1.36 -9.51
C LEU A 76 15.71 -2.69 -10.23
N MET A 77 15.79 -2.68 -11.55
CA MET A 77 16.18 -3.86 -12.33
C MET A 77 17.58 -4.36 -11.95
N GLY A 78 18.51 -3.46 -11.68
CA GLY A 78 19.84 -3.82 -11.20
C GLY A 78 19.83 -4.53 -9.84
N VAL A 79 18.95 -4.11 -8.93
CA VAL A 79 18.77 -4.79 -7.62
C VAL A 79 18.25 -6.22 -7.81
N ILE A 80 17.27 -6.41 -8.70
CA ILE A 80 16.74 -7.74 -9.03
C ILE A 80 17.82 -8.60 -9.71
N ALA A 81 18.50 -8.05 -10.72
CA ALA A 81 19.55 -8.76 -11.47
C ALA A 81 20.74 -9.19 -10.57
N SER A 82 21.03 -8.44 -9.52
CA SER A 82 22.08 -8.79 -8.56
C SER A 82 21.69 -9.92 -7.58
N GLY A 83 20.46 -10.43 -7.67
CA GLY A 83 19.95 -11.48 -6.77
C GLY A 83 19.67 -11.03 -5.33
N ARG A 84 19.75 -9.74 -5.02
CA ARG A 84 19.44 -9.22 -3.68
C ARG A 84 17.96 -9.32 -3.31
N VAL A 85 17.09 -9.33 -4.32
CA VAL A 85 15.64 -9.45 -4.16
C VAL A 85 15.14 -10.43 -5.21
N ASP A 86 14.41 -11.46 -4.76
CA ASP A 86 13.65 -12.35 -5.64
C ASP A 86 12.18 -11.96 -5.61
N LEU A 87 11.66 -11.47 -6.73
CA LEU A 87 10.26 -11.10 -6.89
C LEU A 87 9.41 -12.19 -7.56
N LYS A 88 10.02 -13.31 -7.98
CA LYS A 88 9.30 -14.42 -8.64
C LYS A 88 8.14 -14.95 -7.80
N PRO A 89 8.27 -15.13 -6.47
CA PRO A 89 7.16 -15.60 -5.66
C PRO A 89 5.95 -14.68 -5.61
N MET A 90 6.12 -13.40 -5.98
CA MET A 90 5.00 -12.46 -6.03
C MET A 90 4.11 -12.69 -7.25
N VAL A 91 4.62 -13.28 -8.34
CA VAL A 91 3.82 -13.63 -9.53
C VAL A 91 3.12 -14.95 -9.26
N THR A 92 1.92 -14.87 -8.73
CA THR A 92 1.14 -16.03 -8.31
C THR A 92 0.35 -16.66 -9.46
N HIS A 93 -0.06 -15.86 -10.44
CA HIS A 93 -0.91 -16.30 -11.54
C HIS A 93 -0.37 -15.82 -12.88
N ARG A 94 -0.68 -16.60 -13.94
CA ARG A 94 -0.32 -16.30 -15.32
C ARG A 94 -1.51 -16.55 -16.22
N PHE A 95 -1.81 -15.59 -17.08
CA PHE A 95 -2.87 -15.67 -18.06
C PHE A 95 -2.34 -15.26 -19.43
N LYS A 96 -3.03 -15.69 -20.48
CA LYS A 96 -2.84 -15.14 -21.82
C LYS A 96 -3.62 -13.86 -22.00
N LEU A 97 -3.29 -13.08 -23.03
CA LEU A 97 -3.97 -11.82 -23.29
C LEU A 97 -5.46 -11.99 -23.59
N ASP A 98 -5.84 -13.08 -24.23
CA ASP A 98 -7.24 -13.43 -24.51
C ASP A 98 -8.06 -13.77 -23.25
N GLN A 99 -7.38 -14.05 -22.13
CA GLN A 99 -7.97 -14.32 -20.81
C GLN A 99 -7.96 -13.09 -19.89
N ILE A 100 -7.79 -11.89 -20.42
CA ILE A 100 -7.60 -10.66 -19.63
C ILE A 100 -8.77 -10.37 -18.68
N GLU A 101 -10.00 -10.64 -19.10
CA GLU A 101 -11.19 -10.43 -18.27
C GLU A 101 -11.18 -11.34 -17.03
N GLU A 102 -10.87 -12.62 -17.22
CA GLU A 102 -10.73 -13.59 -16.13
C GLU A 102 -9.63 -13.18 -15.13
N ALA A 103 -8.49 -12.71 -15.65
CA ALA A 103 -7.39 -12.22 -14.85
C ALA A 103 -7.78 -11.01 -13.98
N TYR A 104 -8.54 -10.06 -14.54
CA TYR A 104 -9.07 -8.92 -13.80
C TYR A 104 -10.11 -9.33 -12.76
N GLU A 105 -10.99 -10.26 -13.07
CA GLU A 105 -11.98 -10.78 -12.13
C GLU A 105 -11.33 -11.47 -10.93
N LEU A 106 -10.33 -12.32 -11.20
CA LEU A 106 -9.54 -12.99 -10.16
C LEU A 106 -8.90 -11.96 -9.23
N PHE A 107 -8.22 -10.96 -9.80
CA PHE A 107 -7.47 -9.96 -9.05
C PHE A 107 -8.41 -9.02 -8.26
N ALA A 108 -9.48 -8.54 -8.86
CA ALA A 108 -10.44 -7.64 -8.23
C ALA A 108 -11.15 -8.28 -7.02
N ASN A 109 -11.44 -9.56 -7.10
CA ASN A 109 -12.11 -10.31 -6.04
C ASN A 109 -11.13 -10.97 -5.04
N GLN A 110 -9.81 -10.78 -5.22
CA GLN A 110 -8.76 -11.32 -4.35
C GLN A 110 -8.92 -12.83 -4.08
N ARG A 111 -9.27 -13.60 -5.10
CA ARG A 111 -9.46 -15.04 -5.01
C ARG A 111 -8.14 -15.79 -5.15
N ASP A 112 -8.12 -17.05 -4.73
CA ASP A 112 -7.02 -18.01 -4.91
C ASP A 112 -5.64 -17.49 -4.47
N GLY A 113 -5.61 -16.63 -3.44
CA GLY A 113 -4.35 -16.07 -2.91
C GLY A 113 -3.58 -15.20 -3.91
N VAL A 114 -4.26 -14.57 -4.89
CA VAL A 114 -3.63 -13.75 -5.90
C VAL A 114 -2.87 -12.57 -5.29
N LEU A 115 -1.60 -12.43 -5.68
CA LEU A 115 -0.76 -11.27 -5.36
C LEU A 115 -0.45 -10.44 -6.59
N LYS A 116 0.11 -11.09 -7.62
CA LYS A 116 0.41 -10.49 -8.92
C LYS A 116 0.03 -11.43 -10.04
N VAL A 117 -0.57 -10.87 -11.07
CA VAL A 117 -0.92 -11.59 -12.29
C VAL A 117 0.01 -11.14 -13.42
N ALA A 118 0.65 -12.09 -14.08
CA ALA A 118 1.41 -11.84 -15.30
C ALA A 118 0.53 -12.17 -16.51
N ILE A 119 0.43 -11.25 -17.45
CA ILE A 119 -0.24 -11.45 -18.74
C ILE A 119 0.84 -11.65 -19.79
N THR A 120 0.69 -12.70 -20.58
CA THR A 120 1.57 -12.99 -21.73
C THR A 120 0.78 -12.87 -23.02
N PRO A 121 1.41 -12.44 -24.13
CA PRO A 121 0.79 -12.41 -25.46
C PRO A 121 0.27 -13.76 -25.90
#